data_2dfab3189bb5b6ed454cbed8127c3f61
#
_entry.id   2dfab3189bb5b6ed454cbed8127c3f61
#
_cell.length_a   1.000
_cell.length_b   1.000
_cell.length_c   1.000
_cell.angle_alpha   90.00
_cell.angle_beta   90.00
_cell.angle_gamma   90.00
#
_symmetry.space_group_name_H-M   'P 1'
#
loop_
_entity.id
_entity.type
_entity.pdbx_description
1 polymer ?
#
loop_
_entity_poly.entity_id
_entity_poly.type
_entity_poly.pdbx_seq_one_letter_code
_entity_poly.pdbx_strand_id
1 'polypeptide(L)'
;TDAIAKQTRKNISGLSYRLMPSEKWNFSAFGKYYRQYVAGPMAEDDTGSNYVRTSRTVDSWGYGAAGTYFILPGLQAKLSYEKAYRLPTIEEMFGDEDLESGDIGIRPEKSDNINLNLSYSRSFGKHSVYVEGGVVYRNTKDYIQRNIQDLSGGKEGATYTNYGKVLTKGYNVSARYGFGRWLSVGGNFTQMNVRDNEKMQIGSTGNSV
;
A
#
# COMPACT_ATOMS: atom_id res chain seq x y z
N THR A 1 -28.37 23.61 -15.01
CA THR A 1 -28.23 22.33 -14.24
C THR A 1 -27.12 22.53 -13.23
N ASP A 2 -27.48 22.57 -11.95
CA ASP A 2 -26.54 22.74 -10.88
C ASP A 2 -25.60 21.52 -10.88
N ALA A 3 -24.30 21.77 -10.95
CA ALA A 3 -23.29 20.72 -10.90
C ALA A 3 -23.37 19.96 -9.56
N ILE A 4 -23.48 18.64 -9.61
CA ILE A 4 -23.51 17.80 -8.42
C ILE A 4 -22.11 17.76 -7.82
N ALA A 5 -21.96 18.30 -6.62
CA ALA A 5 -20.66 18.37 -5.96
C ALA A 5 -20.18 16.98 -5.51
N LYS A 6 -18.92 16.68 -5.79
CA LYS A 6 -18.22 15.53 -5.23
C LYS A 6 -17.80 15.81 -3.80
N GLN A 7 -18.07 14.88 -2.90
CA GLN A 7 -17.74 15.01 -1.49
C GLN A 7 -17.11 13.72 -0.97
N THR A 8 -16.03 13.84 -0.22
CA THR A 8 -15.43 12.72 0.49
C THR A 8 -15.17 13.10 1.95
N ARG A 9 -15.40 12.15 2.84
CA ARG A 9 -15.06 12.27 4.24
C ARG A 9 -14.39 10.97 4.69
N LYS A 10 -13.15 11.06 5.14
CA LYS A 10 -12.37 9.94 5.63
C LYS A 10 -12.12 10.12 7.12
N ASN A 11 -12.43 9.07 7.88
CA ASN A 11 -12.11 8.97 9.30
C ASN A 11 -11.22 7.76 9.49
N ILE A 12 -10.07 7.97 10.10
CA ILE A 12 -9.13 6.91 10.46
C ILE A 12 -8.86 7.02 11.95
N SER A 13 -9.24 5.99 12.68
CA SER A 13 -9.02 5.89 14.12
C SER A 13 -8.11 4.72 14.41
N GLY A 14 -7.17 4.88 15.32
CA GLY A 14 -6.22 3.84 15.67
C GLY A 14 -6.02 3.71 17.17
N LEU A 15 -5.75 2.48 17.59
CA LEU A 15 -5.35 2.14 18.95
C LEU A 15 -4.09 1.29 18.86
N SER A 16 -3.09 1.63 19.66
CA SER A 16 -1.85 0.88 19.76
C SER A 16 -1.57 0.47 21.19
N TYR A 17 -0.97 -0.69 21.36
CA TYR A 17 -0.57 -1.27 22.62
C TYR A 17 0.88 -1.75 22.52
N ARG A 18 1.68 -1.45 23.54
CA ARG A 18 3.07 -1.83 23.62
C ARG A 18 3.34 -2.61 24.90
N LEU A 19 4.01 -3.75 24.78
CA LEU A 19 4.38 -4.61 25.88
C LEU A 19 5.88 -4.88 25.87
N MET A 20 6.53 -4.67 26.99
CA MET A 20 7.95 -4.97 27.19
C MET A 20 8.09 -5.92 28.37
N PRO A 21 7.95 -7.25 28.16
CA PRO A 21 8.01 -8.23 29.26
C PRO A 21 9.40 -8.40 29.84
N SER A 22 10.44 -8.05 29.08
CA SER A 22 11.83 -8.05 29.55
C SER A 22 12.67 -7.07 28.74
N GLU A 23 13.93 -6.86 29.11
CA GLU A 23 14.87 -6.03 28.36
C GLU A 23 15.22 -6.59 26.96
N LYS A 24 14.96 -7.88 26.72
CA LYS A 24 15.24 -8.56 25.47
C LYS A 24 14.08 -8.55 24.48
N TRP A 25 12.87 -8.29 24.94
CA TRP A 25 11.66 -8.38 24.14
C TRP A 25 10.88 -7.06 24.17
N ASN A 26 10.43 -6.66 23.00
CA ASN A 26 9.53 -5.53 22.82
C ASN A 26 8.46 -5.94 21.82
N PHE A 27 7.20 -5.93 22.24
CA PHE A 27 6.05 -6.25 21.42
C PHE A 27 5.14 -5.04 21.28
N SER A 28 4.60 -4.85 20.10
CA SER A 28 3.54 -3.88 19.85
C SER A 28 2.45 -4.50 19.01
N ALA A 29 1.22 -4.09 19.28
CA ALA A 29 0.05 -4.44 18.49
C ALA A 29 -0.78 -3.19 18.27
N PHE A 30 -1.44 -3.09 17.13
CA PHE A 30 -2.31 -1.97 16.82
C PHE A 30 -3.51 -2.42 16.00
N GLY A 31 -4.58 -1.65 16.15
CA GLY A 31 -5.78 -1.78 15.33
C GLY A 31 -6.13 -0.42 14.75
N LYS A 32 -6.61 -0.41 13.53
CA LYS A 32 -7.08 0.80 12.85
C LYS A 32 -8.47 0.56 12.28
N TYR A 33 -9.33 1.54 12.46
CA TYR A 33 -10.63 1.58 11.85
C TYR A 33 -10.67 2.65 10.77
N TYR A 34 -11.04 2.25 9.57
CA TYR A 34 -11.17 3.12 8.41
C TYR A 34 -12.64 3.27 8.06
N ARG A 35 -13.10 4.49 7.94
CA ARG A 35 -14.43 4.80 7.44
C ARG A 35 -14.35 5.90 6.39
N GLN A 36 -14.96 5.64 5.24
CA GLN A 36 -15.02 6.60 4.15
C GLN A 36 -16.47 6.77 3.70
N TYR A 37 -16.92 8.01 3.72
CA TYR A 37 -18.16 8.44 3.08
C TYR A 37 -17.82 9.19 1.82
N VAL A 38 -18.47 8.83 0.72
CA VAL A 38 -18.36 9.51 -0.57
C VAL A 38 -19.74 9.80 -1.12
N ALA A 39 -19.89 10.94 -1.75
CA ALA A 39 -21.08 11.32 -2.50
C ALA A 39 -20.66 12.07 -3.76
N GLY A 40 -21.39 11.88 -4.82
CA GLY A 40 -21.09 12.54 -6.07
C GLY A 40 -22.04 12.17 -7.19
N PRO A 41 -21.80 12.68 -8.40
CA PRO A 41 -22.64 12.40 -9.56
C PRO A 41 -22.36 11.00 -10.11
N MET A 42 -23.41 10.28 -10.43
CA MET A 42 -23.37 9.02 -11.15
C MET A 42 -24.34 9.06 -12.31
N ALA A 43 -23.94 8.54 -13.46
CA ALA A 43 -24.82 8.47 -14.62
C ALA A 43 -25.98 7.54 -14.33
N GLU A 44 -27.21 7.99 -14.58
CA GLU A 44 -28.43 7.21 -14.43
C GLU A 44 -28.71 6.35 -15.67
N ASP A 45 -28.22 6.80 -16.81
CA ASP A 45 -28.41 6.13 -18.10
C ASP A 45 -27.08 5.82 -18.80
N ASP A 46 -27.11 4.86 -19.73
CA ASP A 46 -25.95 4.43 -20.52
C ASP A 46 -25.44 5.54 -21.47
N THR A 47 -26.21 6.61 -21.64
CA THR A 47 -25.86 7.72 -22.54
C THR A 47 -25.12 8.82 -21.81
N GLY A 48 -25.08 8.79 -20.48
CA GLY A 48 -24.47 9.82 -19.66
C GLY A 48 -25.19 11.17 -19.72
N SER A 49 -26.48 11.16 -20.08
CA SER A 49 -27.27 12.39 -20.24
C SER A 49 -27.84 12.89 -18.91
N ASN A 50 -28.05 12.00 -17.97
CA ASN A 50 -28.59 12.31 -16.66
C ASN A 50 -27.66 11.85 -15.55
N TYR A 51 -27.43 12.71 -14.57
CA TYR A 51 -26.63 12.40 -13.39
C TYR A 51 -27.47 12.51 -12.13
N VAL A 52 -27.38 11.53 -11.28
CA VAL A 52 -28.00 11.53 -9.95
C VAL A 52 -26.94 11.54 -8.86
N ARG A 53 -27.28 12.13 -7.73
CA ARG A 53 -26.40 12.10 -6.56
C ARG A 53 -26.44 10.72 -5.93
N THR A 54 -25.29 10.08 -5.87
CA THR A 54 -25.11 8.78 -5.23
C THR A 54 -24.11 8.89 -4.09
N SER A 55 -24.34 8.15 -3.02
CA SER A 55 -23.44 8.10 -1.88
C SER A 55 -23.13 6.67 -1.47
N ARG A 56 -21.96 6.48 -0.90
CA ARG A 56 -21.53 5.20 -0.34
C ARG A 56 -20.69 5.40 0.90
N THR A 57 -20.88 4.56 1.89
CA THR A 57 -20.04 4.47 3.07
C THR A 57 -19.33 3.12 3.05
N VAL A 58 -18.01 3.15 3.20
CA VAL A 58 -17.16 1.96 3.28
C VAL A 58 -16.40 2.02 4.59
N ASP A 59 -16.37 0.92 5.30
CA ASP A 59 -15.58 0.76 6.52
C ASP A 59 -14.73 -0.51 6.45
N SER A 60 -13.60 -0.48 7.12
CA SER A 60 -12.64 -1.58 7.16
C SER A 60 -11.82 -1.54 8.44
N TRP A 61 -11.37 -2.71 8.88
CA TRP A 61 -10.53 -2.89 10.05
C TRP A 61 -9.17 -3.39 9.62
N GLY A 62 -8.13 -2.60 9.92
CA GLY A 62 -6.74 -2.99 9.80
C GLY A 62 -6.17 -3.34 11.16
N TYR A 63 -5.18 -4.21 11.18
CA TYR A 63 -4.48 -4.58 12.40
C TYR A 63 -3.05 -4.98 12.09
N GLY A 64 -2.22 -4.98 13.11
CA GLY A 64 -0.86 -5.40 12.96
C GLY A 64 -0.21 -5.68 14.30
N ALA A 65 0.92 -6.34 14.23
CA ALA A 65 1.77 -6.62 15.37
C ALA A 65 3.23 -6.56 14.95
N ALA A 66 4.09 -6.15 15.88
CA ALA A 66 5.53 -6.13 15.69
C ALA A 66 6.23 -6.61 16.93
N GLY A 67 7.32 -7.33 16.75
CA GLY A 67 8.18 -7.78 17.83
C GLY A 67 9.63 -7.45 17.55
N THR A 68 10.36 -7.06 18.57
CA THR A 68 11.81 -6.87 18.53
C THR A 68 12.45 -7.80 19.56
N TYR A 69 13.44 -8.53 19.15
CA TYR A 69 14.26 -9.37 20.02
C TYR A 69 15.70 -8.87 20.00
N PHE A 70 16.22 -8.54 21.18
CA PHE A 70 17.62 -8.14 21.36
C PHE A 70 18.45 -9.39 21.65
N ILE A 71 19.11 -9.91 20.63
CA ILE A 71 19.87 -11.17 20.69
C ILE A 71 21.13 -11.01 21.56
N LEU A 72 21.88 -9.97 21.25
CA LEU A 72 23.10 -9.55 21.94
C LEU A 72 23.13 -8.03 22.03
N PRO A 73 23.98 -7.42 22.87
CA PRO A 73 24.19 -5.98 22.80
C PRO A 73 24.60 -5.54 21.38
N GLY A 74 23.78 -4.68 20.79
CA GLY A 74 23.97 -4.19 19.43
C GLY A 74 23.39 -5.08 18.33
N LEU A 75 22.96 -6.30 18.61
CA LEU A 75 22.32 -7.20 17.63
C LEU A 75 20.85 -7.39 17.94
N GLN A 76 19.99 -6.99 17.03
CA GLN A 76 18.54 -7.10 17.19
C GLN A 76 17.85 -7.61 15.93
N ALA A 77 16.77 -8.35 16.14
CA ALA A 77 15.87 -8.79 15.10
C ALA A 77 14.49 -8.19 15.30
N LYS A 78 13.88 -7.72 14.21
CA LYS A 78 12.52 -7.17 14.19
C LYS A 78 11.67 -7.95 13.20
N LEU A 79 10.50 -8.35 13.64
CA LEU A 79 9.48 -8.96 12.79
C LEU A 79 8.20 -8.15 12.93
N SER A 80 7.61 -7.78 11.81
CA SER A 80 6.33 -7.07 11.79
C SER A 80 5.37 -7.68 10.79
N TYR A 81 4.09 -7.65 11.15
CA TYR A 81 2.98 -7.98 10.29
C TYR A 81 1.93 -6.88 10.36
N GLU A 82 1.43 -6.45 9.22
CA GLU A 82 0.34 -5.48 9.14
C GLU A 82 -0.65 -5.88 8.05
N LYS A 83 -1.92 -5.92 8.40
CA LYS A 83 -3.02 -5.90 7.44
C LYS A 83 -3.49 -4.47 7.27
N ALA A 84 -3.22 -3.90 6.09
CA ALA A 84 -3.52 -2.51 5.78
C ALA A 84 -4.57 -2.42 4.67
N TYR A 85 -5.30 -1.30 4.65
CA TYR A 85 -6.27 -0.97 3.63
C TYR A 85 -5.94 0.38 3.01
N ARG A 86 -6.04 0.47 1.68
CA ARG A 86 -6.03 1.75 0.97
C ARG A 86 -7.44 2.07 0.51
N LEU A 87 -7.98 3.15 1.03
CA LEU A 87 -9.31 3.61 0.63
C LEU A 87 -9.27 4.18 -0.80
N PRO A 88 -10.31 3.93 -1.62
CA PRO A 88 -10.39 4.51 -2.94
C PRO A 88 -10.40 6.04 -2.91
N THR A 89 -9.84 6.66 -3.95
CA THR A 89 -9.93 8.09 -4.14
C THR A 89 -11.29 8.47 -4.75
N ILE A 90 -11.62 9.76 -4.71
CA ILE A 90 -12.88 10.23 -5.28
C ILE A 90 -12.93 10.06 -6.80
N GLU A 91 -11.80 10.20 -7.49
CA GLU A 91 -11.70 9.98 -8.93
C GLU A 91 -11.88 8.50 -9.29
N GLU A 92 -11.34 7.59 -8.49
CA GLU A 92 -11.51 6.15 -8.67
C GLU A 92 -12.98 5.71 -8.54
N MET A 93 -13.77 6.43 -7.74
CA MET A 93 -15.18 6.12 -7.49
C MET A 93 -16.14 6.86 -8.45
N PHE A 94 -15.84 8.08 -8.84
CA PHE A 94 -16.72 8.92 -9.65
C PHE A 94 -16.15 9.34 -11.01
N GLY A 95 -14.84 9.17 -11.24
CA GLY A 95 -14.18 9.66 -12.43
C GLY A 95 -13.99 11.19 -12.42
N ASP A 96 -13.62 11.74 -13.59
CA ASP A 96 -13.36 13.18 -13.77
C ASP A 96 -14.40 13.88 -14.65
N GLU A 97 -15.46 13.17 -15.07
CA GLU A 97 -16.53 13.67 -15.94
C GLU A 97 -16.13 13.89 -17.41
N ASP A 98 -14.90 13.64 -17.77
CA ASP A 98 -14.40 13.80 -19.15
C ASP A 98 -13.85 12.49 -19.73
N LEU A 99 -12.68 12.08 -19.29
CA LEU A 99 -11.97 10.91 -19.82
C LEU A 99 -11.91 9.73 -18.86
N GLU A 100 -12.16 9.94 -17.59
CA GLU A 100 -12.10 8.93 -16.56
C GLU A 100 -13.49 8.56 -16.07
N SER A 101 -13.80 7.27 -16.16
CA SER A 101 -15.02 6.69 -15.59
C SER A 101 -14.74 6.09 -14.23
N GLY A 102 -15.52 6.44 -13.22
CA GLY A 102 -15.41 5.89 -11.89
C GLY A 102 -16.31 4.68 -11.69
N ASP A 103 -16.04 3.94 -10.63
CA ASP A 103 -16.88 2.86 -10.13
C ASP A 103 -17.13 3.08 -8.64
N ILE A 104 -18.35 3.45 -8.27
CA ILE A 104 -18.72 3.65 -6.86
C ILE A 104 -18.68 2.34 -6.06
N GLY A 105 -18.77 1.19 -6.74
CA GLY A 105 -18.66 -0.14 -6.16
C GLY A 105 -17.22 -0.57 -5.86
N ILE A 106 -16.21 0.24 -6.21
CA ILE A 106 -14.81 -0.12 -6.01
C ILE A 106 -14.49 -0.33 -4.53
N ARG A 107 -13.78 -1.41 -4.23
CA ARG A 107 -13.44 -1.79 -2.86
C ARG A 107 -12.09 -1.26 -2.45
N PRO A 108 -11.84 -1.02 -1.14
CA PRO A 108 -10.50 -0.73 -0.66
C PRO A 108 -9.50 -1.85 -1.00
N GLU A 109 -8.28 -1.47 -1.36
CA GLU A 109 -7.19 -2.44 -1.47
C GLU A 109 -6.85 -3.01 -0.10
N LYS A 110 -6.63 -4.32 -0.05
CA LYS A 110 -6.16 -5.04 1.14
C LYS A 110 -4.72 -5.46 0.92
N SER A 111 -3.87 -5.23 1.90
CA SER A 111 -2.49 -5.71 1.83
C SER A 111 -2.06 -6.39 3.12
N ASP A 112 -1.40 -7.52 2.97
CA ASP A 112 -0.68 -8.21 4.04
C ASP A 112 0.80 -7.88 3.89
N ASN A 113 1.39 -7.25 4.90
CA ASN A 113 2.78 -6.81 4.89
C ASN A 113 3.56 -7.53 5.98
N ILE A 114 4.60 -8.23 5.61
CA ILE A 114 5.52 -8.88 6.52
C ILE A 114 6.91 -8.29 6.29
N ASN A 115 7.55 -7.85 7.37
CA ASN A 115 8.90 -7.33 7.35
C ASN A 115 9.74 -8.04 8.41
N LEU A 116 10.88 -8.55 8.00
CA LEU A 116 11.89 -9.07 8.89
C LEU A 116 13.17 -8.27 8.71
N ASN A 117 13.72 -7.79 9.80
CA ASN A 117 14.92 -6.96 9.81
C ASN A 117 15.89 -7.47 10.87
N LEU A 118 17.16 -7.57 10.50
CA LEU A 118 18.25 -7.90 11.39
C LEU A 118 19.27 -6.76 11.33
N SER A 119 19.62 -6.17 12.48
CA SER A 119 20.59 -5.09 12.56
C SER A 119 21.65 -5.36 13.61
N TYR A 120 22.87 -4.98 13.28
CA TYR A 120 24.02 -5.07 14.15
C TYR A 120 24.75 -3.73 14.20
N SER A 121 25.01 -3.27 15.43
CA SER A 121 25.76 -2.04 15.68
C SER A 121 26.83 -2.31 16.72
N ARG A 122 28.05 -1.92 16.44
CA ARG A 122 29.18 -2.06 17.36
C ARG A 122 30.14 -0.87 17.24
N SER A 123 30.62 -0.43 18.39
CA SER A 123 31.67 0.58 18.48
C SER A 123 32.86 -0.01 19.24
N PHE A 124 34.05 0.14 18.70
CA PHE A 124 35.30 -0.27 19.33
C PHE A 124 36.40 0.73 19.01
N GLY A 125 36.97 1.33 20.04
CA GLY A 125 37.94 2.43 19.89
C GLY A 125 37.34 3.60 19.13
N LYS A 126 37.99 4.02 18.05
CA LYS A 126 37.51 5.07 17.13
C LYS A 126 36.65 4.53 15.99
N HIS A 127 36.46 3.22 15.93
CA HIS A 127 35.67 2.56 14.89
C HIS A 127 34.22 2.39 15.30
N SER A 128 33.31 2.63 14.39
CA SER A 128 31.90 2.30 14.52
C SER A 128 31.41 1.55 13.29
N VAL A 129 30.66 0.46 13.49
CA VAL A 129 30.14 -0.36 12.42
C VAL A 129 28.63 -0.54 12.64
N TYR A 130 27.88 -0.34 11.57
CA TYR A 130 26.45 -0.64 11.52
C TYR A 130 26.16 -1.44 10.27
N VAL A 131 25.47 -2.58 10.42
CA VAL A 131 25.03 -3.43 9.33
C VAL A 131 23.55 -3.77 9.56
N GLU A 132 22.76 -3.68 8.52
CA GLU A 132 21.35 -3.97 8.54
C GLU A 132 20.95 -4.76 7.31
N GLY A 133 20.17 -5.81 7.50
CA GLY A 133 19.56 -6.58 6.43
C GLY A 133 18.09 -6.82 6.71
N GLY A 134 17.26 -6.71 5.67
CA GLY A 134 15.83 -6.91 5.80
C GLY A 134 15.21 -7.57 4.60
N VAL A 135 14.11 -8.28 4.84
CA VAL A 135 13.26 -8.85 3.81
C VAL A 135 11.85 -8.30 3.96
N VAL A 136 11.21 -8.06 2.83
CA VAL A 136 9.86 -7.51 2.74
C VAL A 136 9.02 -8.44 1.90
N TYR A 137 7.84 -8.76 2.41
CA TYR A 137 6.81 -9.49 1.70
C TYR A 137 5.51 -8.70 1.78
N ARG A 138 4.92 -8.41 0.63
CA ARG A 138 3.64 -7.71 0.54
C ARG A 138 2.74 -8.40 -0.45
N ASN A 139 1.57 -8.81 0.00
CA ASN A 139 0.52 -9.36 -0.83
C ASN A 139 -0.67 -8.40 -0.82
N THR A 140 -0.93 -7.77 -1.97
CA THR A 140 -2.04 -6.85 -2.15
C THR A 140 -3.16 -7.53 -2.88
N LYS A 141 -4.36 -7.53 -2.29
CA LYS A 141 -5.60 -8.04 -2.87
C LYS A 141 -6.52 -6.88 -3.21
N ASP A 142 -7.43 -7.10 -4.14
CA ASP A 142 -8.36 -6.08 -4.61
C ASP A 142 -7.65 -4.80 -5.08
N TYR A 143 -6.50 -4.97 -5.72
CA TYR A 143 -5.71 -3.86 -6.24
C TYR A 143 -6.54 -2.98 -7.16
N ILE A 144 -6.53 -1.67 -6.94
CA ILE A 144 -7.26 -0.71 -7.77
C ILE A 144 -6.40 -0.36 -8.97
N GLN A 145 -6.84 -0.80 -10.15
CA GLN A 145 -6.12 -0.58 -11.40
C GLN A 145 -6.87 0.38 -12.30
N ARG A 146 -6.12 1.29 -12.93
CA ARG A 146 -6.58 2.13 -14.00
C ARG A 146 -6.45 1.39 -15.34
N ASN A 147 -7.57 1.20 -16.02
CA ASN A 147 -7.60 0.57 -17.33
C ASN A 147 -7.95 1.61 -18.39
N ILE A 148 -7.29 1.54 -19.56
CA ILE A 148 -7.62 2.37 -20.69
C ILE A 148 -8.78 1.71 -21.47
N GLN A 149 -9.77 2.52 -21.85
CA GLN A 149 -10.90 2.10 -22.64
C GLN A 149 -11.09 3.04 -23.84
N ASP A 150 -11.50 2.46 -24.95
CA ASP A 150 -11.85 3.23 -26.14
C ASP A 150 -13.25 3.85 -25.95
N LEU A 151 -13.32 5.15 -26.07
CA LEU A 151 -14.57 5.90 -26.07
C LEU A 151 -15.06 6.14 -27.51
N SER A 152 -16.35 6.38 -27.66
CA SER A 152 -16.91 6.73 -28.96
C SER A 152 -16.27 8.00 -29.52
N GLY A 153 -15.98 8.00 -30.83
CA GLY A 153 -15.36 9.13 -31.51
C GLY A 153 -13.82 9.12 -31.52
N GLY A 154 -13.18 7.99 -31.24
CA GLY A 154 -11.72 7.84 -31.31
C GLY A 154 -10.98 8.46 -30.14
N LYS A 155 -11.66 8.72 -29.03
CA LYS A 155 -11.05 9.18 -27.77
C LYS A 155 -10.70 7.98 -26.90
N GLU A 156 -9.57 8.04 -26.21
CA GLU A 156 -9.20 7.11 -25.18
C GLU A 156 -9.64 7.67 -23.82
N GLY A 157 -10.22 6.82 -22.99
CA GLY A 157 -10.59 7.13 -21.62
C GLY A 157 -10.02 6.12 -20.66
N ALA A 158 -10.27 6.30 -19.38
CA ALA A 158 -9.83 5.39 -18.33
C ALA A 158 -10.99 4.99 -17.42
N THR A 159 -10.92 3.76 -16.91
CA THR A 159 -11.82 3.24 -15.88
C THR A 159 -11.00 2.60 -14.77
N TYR A 160 -11.60 2.47 -13.60
CA TYR A 160 -10.96 1.87 -12.41
C TYR A 160 -11.68 0.61 -12.02
N THR A 161 -10.92 -0.45 -11.75
CA THR A 161 -11.44 -1.75 -11.31
C THR A 161 -10.59 -2.31 -10.18
N ASN A 162 -11.20 -3.12 -9.32
CA ASN A 162 -10.43 -3.95 -8.41
C ASN A 162 -9.85 -5.12 -9.20
N TYR A 163 -8.55 -5.11 -9.36
CA TYR A 163 -7.80 -6.08 -10.13
C TYR A 163 -7.01 -7.00 -9.21
N GLY A 164 -7.30 -8.25 -9.23
CA GLY A 164 -6.59 -9.37 -8.67
C GLY A 164 -5.60 -9.16 -7.51
N LYS A 165 -4.47 -9.80 -7.64
CA LYS A 165 -3.44 -9.86 -6.59
C LYS A 165 -2.10 -9.38 -7.11
N VAL A 166 -1.45 -8.53 -6.32
CA VAL A 166 -0.07 -8.10 -6.58
C VAL A 166 0.81 -8.57 -5.43
N LEU A 167 1.84 -9.34 -5.76
CA LEU A 167 2.81 -9.85 -4.80
C LEU A 167 4.12 -9.09 -4.96
N THR A 168 4.58 -8.48 -3.88
CA THR A 168 5.88 -7.80 -3.82
C THR A 168 6.78 -8.53 -2.83
N LYS A 169 7.97 -8.91 -3.29
CA LYS A 169 9.03 -9.49 -2.47
C LYS A 169 10.30 -8.68 -2.68
N GLY A 170 11.02 -8.44 -1.61
CA GLY A 170 12.25 -7.71 -1.72
C GLY A 170 13.15 -7.92 -0.53
N TYR A 171 14.39 -7.51 -0.69
CA TYR A 171 15.36 -7.43 0.38
C TYR A 171 16.19 -6.16 0.26
N ASN A 172 16.70 -5.73 1.39
CA ASN A 172 17.61 -4.61 1.47
C ASN A 172 18.78 -4.95 2.39
N VAL A 173 19.93 -4.43 2.05
CA VAL A 173 21.14 -4.52 2.87
C VAL A 173 21.75 -3.13 2.93
N SER A 174 22.13 -2.70 4.12
CA SER A 174 22.86 -1.45 4.31
C SER A 174 24.01 -1.66 5.28
N ALA A 175 25.08 -0.93 5.07
CA ALA A 175 26.25 -0.94 5.92
C ALA A 175 26.80 0.46 6.07
N ARG A 176 27.30 0.77 7.25
CA ARG A 176 27.97 2.04 7.55
C ARG A 176 29.19 1.78 8.41
N TYR A 177 30.27 2.44 8.05
CA TYR A 177 31.50 2.45 8.81
C TYR A 177 31.87 3.88 9.16
N GLY A 178 32.25 4.13 10.41
CA GLY A 178 32.74 5.41 10.88
C GLY A 178 34.08 5.26 11.56
N PHE A 179 34.99 6.22 11.33
CA PHE A 179 36.27 6.35 12.03
C PHE A 179 36.37 7.74 12.67
N GLY A 180 36.31 7.75 14.00
CA GLY A 180 36.31 9.00 14.76
C GLY A 180 35.16 9.93 14.34
N ARG A 181 35.49 11.22 14.24
CA ARG A 181 34.53 12.25 13.77
C ARG A 181 34.75 12.69 12.32
N TRP A 182 35.83 12.21 11.68
CA TRP A 182 36.26 12.74 10.41
C TRP A 182 35.94 11.85 9.20
N LEU A 183 35.64 10.56 9.39
CA LEU A 183 35.29 9.65 8.30
C LEU A 183 33.99 8.91 8.59
N SER A 184 33.07 8.90 7.64
CA SER A 184 31.91 8.05 7.61
C SER A 184 31.65 7.59 6.17
N VAL A 185 31.58 6.28 5.98
CA VAL A 185 31.30 5.66 4.68
C VAL A 185 30.12 4.72 4.86
N GLY A 186 29.19 4.79 3.94
CA GLY A 186 28.01 3.92 3.97
C GLY A 186 27.51 3.59 2.58
N GLY A 187 26.82 2.48 2.46
CA GLY A 187 26.19 2.05 1.24
C GLY A 187 24.93 1.23 1.54
N ASN A 188 24.03 1.21 0.59
CA ASN A 188 22.84 0.39 0.66
C ASN A 188 22.53 -0.25 -0.69
N PHE A 189 21.86 -1.39 -0.64
CA PHE A 189 21.36 -2.09 -1.80
C PHE A 189 19.96 -2.58 -1.52
N THR A 190 19.04 -2.33 -2.46
CA THR A 190 17.66 -2.76 -2.37
C THR A 190 17.26 -3.43 -3.67
N GLN A 191 16.65 -4.60 -3.56
CA GLN A 191 16.06 -5.31 -4.69
C GLN A 191 14.61 -5.65 -4.38
N MET A 192 13.71 -5.32 -5.31
CA MET A 192 12.30 -5.56 -5.21
C MET A 192 11.79 -6.28 -6.45
N ASN A 193 11.04 -7.36 -6.25
CA ASN A 193 10.34 -8.08 -7.29
C ASN A 193 8.84 -7.91 -7.09
N VAL A 194 8.17 -7.42 -8.10
CA VAL A 194 6.72 -7.25 -8.12
C VAL A 194 6.13 -8.24 -9.11
N ARG A 195 5.24 -9.10 -8.64
CA ARG A 195 4.50 -10.03 -9.48
C ARG A 195 3.02 -9.73 -9.44
N ASP A 196 2.47 -9.64 -10.61
CA ASP A 196 1.05 -9.59 -10.83
C ASP A 196 0.56 -11.02 -11.09
N ASN A 197 -0.16 -11.60 -10.12
CA ASN A 197 -0.59 -13.00 -10.18
C ASN A 197 -1.86 -13.21 -11.00
N GLU A 198 -2.52 -12.15 -11.41
CA GLU A 198 -3.60 -12.20 -12.38
C GLU A 198 -3.19 -11.51 -13.67
N LYS A 199 -2.07 -11.94 -14.25
CA LYS A 199 -1.82 -11.61 -15.63
C LYS A 199 -2.93 -12.22 -16.46
N MET A 200 -3.98 -11.46 -16.52
CA MET A 200 -4.65 -11.19 -17.74
C MET A 200 -4.67 -12.29 -18.76
N GLN A 201 -5.75 -12.91 -18.79
CA GLN A 201 -6.35 -13.40 -20.03
C GLN A 201 -6.88 -12.27 -20.93
N ILE A 202 -6.38 -11.06 -20.80
CA ILE A 202 -6.71 -9.97 -21.72
C ILE A 202 -5.54 -9.84 -22.68
N GLY A 203 -5.75 -10.37 -23.86
CA GLY A 203 -4.86 -10.13 -24.98
C GLY A 203 -4.15 -11.32 -25.53
N SER A 204 -4.63 -12.52 -25.31
CA SER A 204 -4.29 -13.62 -26.18
C SER A 204 -5.33 -13.78 -27.30
N THR A 205 -5.66 -12.71 -27.95
CA THR A 205 -5.94 -12.80 -29.38
C THR A 205 -4.61 -12.68 -30.10
N GLY A 206 -3.80 -13.71 -29.94
CA GLY A 206 -2.62 -13.90 -30.75
C GLY A 206 -3.03 -14.04 -32.16
N ASN A 207 -2.73 -13.08 -32.97
CA ASN A 207 -2.55 -13.31 -34.38
C ASN A 207 -1.30 -14.17 -34.56
N SER A 208 -1.53 -15.44 -34.73
CA SER A 208 -0.59 -16.30 -35.41
C SER A 208 -0.61 -15.96 -36.90
N VAL A 209 0.46 -15.42 -37.39
CA VAL A 209 0.92 -15.58 -38.76
C VAL A 209 2.31 -16.13 -38.66
#